data_cc795cdb17dce1397034ebda850423e1
#
_entry.id   cc795cdb17dce1397034ebda850423e1
#
_cell.length_a   1.000
_cell.length_b   1.000
_cell.length_c   1.000
_cell.angle_alpha   90.00
_cell.angle_beta   90.00
_cell.angle_gamma   90.00
#
_symmetry.space_group_name_H-M   'P 1'
#
loop_
_entity.id
_entity.type
_entity.pdbx_description
1 polymer ?
#
loop_
_entity_poly.entity_id
_entity_poly.type
_entity_poly.pdbx_seq_one_letter_code
_entity_poly.pdbx_strand_id
1 'polypeptide(L)'
;MAFLAACGNTEKGSGAMKNKRIDSLKICLILLSAFSLILAGASWFIHPVVCYIALPAAGAAAGFAIWQILHIQSRLQTLLERAASQLTTSQRRFLQEFPLPILIVTGDREIVWYSDKFRENVSGQELYGFNLNQLTQEKLDDLCGPEGREICCGDKWFRVYGTRKTENAVELCTLYFVSIDTLHKEAELYAQTRPSVMLIMLDNYGEVMQHAKESEKSRILGAIDSTLEDFISSMTTSFIKRYDGDKFLIVTEERHLEKIVEGRFKILDDIRKIQTDGNVPVTLSIGVGRGEPTLAQSEASARQALDMALGRGGDQAAIKNQSMYEFYGGVSKGVEKRTKVKTRIVANALSELIQNADRVLVMGHKFGDLDCVGAAVGLAYAIRTIGKQADVVIDRDKTLA
;
A
#
# COMPACT_ATOMS: atom_id res chain seq x y z
N MET A 1 -0.63 -0.82 0.48
CA MET A 1 -1.72 -1.09 1.46
C MET A 1 -1.74 -0.17 2.69
N ALA A 2 -0.63 0.29 3.26
CA ALA A 2 -0.67 1.25 4.39
C ALA A 2 -1.23 2.64 4.04
N PHE A 3 -1.25 3.05 2.77
CA PHE A 3 -1.74 4.37 2.32
C PHE A 3 -3.27 4.45 2.13
N LEU A 4 -3.93 3.33 1.84
CA LEU A 4 -5.40 3.28 1.67
C LEU A 4 -6.16 3.32 3.01
N ALA A 5 -5.51 2.92 4.10
CA ALA A 5 -6.11 3.00 5.44
C ALA A 5 -6.19 4.44 6.00
N ALA A 6 -5.41 5.37 5.47
CA ALA A 6 -5.38 6.76 5.95
C ALA A 6 -6.55 7.62 5.43
N CYS A 7 -7.12 7.31 4.26
CA CYS A 7 -8.27 8.04 3.70
C CYS A 7 -9.63 7.65 4.30
N GLY A 8 -9.77 6.47 4.89
CA GLY A 8 -11.07 5.93 5.35
C GLY A 8 -11.53 6.37 6.74
N ASN A 9 -10.68 7.01 7.55
CA ASN A 9 -10.98 7.22 8.98
C ASN A 9 -11.06 8.68 9.45
N THR A 10 -11.09 9.68 8.57
CA THR A 10 -11.18 11.10 8.97
C THR A 10 -12.60 11.70 8.91
N GLU A 11 -13.60 10.91 8.61
CA GLU A 11 -14.98 11.38 8.68
C GLU A 11 -15.55 11.24 10.09
N LYS A 12 -15.88 12.36 10.70
CA LYS A 12 -16.93 12.65 11.71
C LYS A 12 -16.53 13.37 12.99
N GLY A 13 -15.29 13.74 13.24
CA GLY A 13 -14.97 14.18 14.61
C GLY A 13 -14.80 15.69 14.87
N SER A 14 -14.25 16.47 13.94
CA SER A 14 -13.69 17.79 14.25
C SER A 14 -14.55 18.99 13.82
N GLY A 15 -15.17 18.95 12.64
CA GLY A 15 -15.97 20.07 12.13
C GLY A 15 -17.29 20.30 12.88
N ALA A 16 -17.91 19.23 13.33
CA ALA A 16 -19.08 19.27 14.17
C ALA A 16 -18.80 19.88 15.57
N MET A 17 -17.54 19.82 16.03
CA MET A 17 -17.19 20.34 17.36
C MET A 17 -17.00 21.87 17.42
N LYS A 18 -16.46 22.51 16.36
CA LYS A 18 -16.20 23.97 16.40
C LYS A 18 -17.45 24.78 16.06
N ASN A 19 -18.26 24.35 15.10
CA ASN A 19 -19.60 24.93 14.92
C ASN A 19 -20.50 24.62 16.13
N LYS A 20 -20.41 23.41 16.68
CA LYS A 20 -21.04 23.09 17.96
C LYS A 20 -20.53 23.99 19.12
N ARG A 21 -19.26 24.41 19.13
CA ARG A 21 -18.75 25.35 20.15
C ARG A 21 -19.29 26.75 20.01
N ILE A 22 -19.37 27.29 18.78
CA ILE A 22 -19.94 28.62 18.54
C ILE A 22 -21.46 28.60 18.78
N ASP A 23 -22.13 27.55 18.29
CA ASP A 23 -23.56 27.35 18.54
C ASP A 23 -23.83 26.97 19.99
N SER A 24 -22.96 26.20 20.65
CA SER A 24 -23.07 25.92 22.08
C SER A 24 -22.79 27.15 22.93
N LEU A 25 -21.90 28.08 22.52
CA LEU A 25 -21.68 29.36 23.18
C LEU A 25 -22.87 30.28 23.02
N LYS A 26 -23.49 30.36 21.84
CA LYS A 26 -24.75 31.10 21.59
C LYS A 26 -25.88 30.49 22.42
N ILE A 27 -26.04 29.17 22.41
CA ILE A 27 -27.07 28.47 23.20
C ILE A 27 -26.81 28.67 24.69
N CYS A 28 -25.56 28.58 25.15
CA CYS A 28 -25.21 28.80 26.55
C CYS A 28 -25.49 30.26 27.00
N LEU A 29 -25.21 31.28 26.17
CA LEU A 29 -25.54 32.67 26.44
C LEU A 29 -27.06 32.93 26.46
N ILE A 30 -27.81 32.30 25.55
CA ILE A 30 -29.27 32.37 25.53
C ILE A 30 -29.88 31.68 26.75
N LEU A 31 -29.39 30.48 27.11
CA LEU A 31 -29.83 29.76 28.29
C LEU A 31 -29.48 30.49 29.60
N LEU A 32 -28.30 31.14 29.69
CA LEU A 32 -27.89 31.93 30.85
C LEU A 32 -28.76 33.19 30.99
N SER A 33 -29.08 33.83 29.89
CA SER A 33 -29.98 35.00 29.90
C SER A 33 -31.43 34.63 30.26
N ALA A 34 -31.91 33.49 29.75
CA ALA A 34 -33.24 32.95 30.11
C ALA A 34 -33.28 32.53 31.59
N PHE A 35 -32.25 31.88 32.10
CA PHE A 35 -32.12 31.47 33.47
C PHE A 35 -32.06 32.67 34.43
N SER A 36 -31.34 33.74 34.07
CA SER A 36 -31.27 34.98 34.85
C SER A 36 -32.62 35.70 34.92
N LEU A 37 -33.40 35.69 33.85
CA LEU A 37 -34.75 36.24 33.81
C LEU A 37 -35.75 35.43 34.70
N ILE A 38 -35.63 34.09 34.65
CA ILE A 38 -36.46 33.20 35.49
C ILE A 38 -36.12 33.40 36.98
N LEU A 39 -34.84 33.50 37.33
CA LEU A 39 -34.39 33.79 38.72
C LEU A 39 -34.86 35.18 39.17
N ALA A 40 -34.79 36.19 38.32
CA ALA A 40 -35.29 37.52 38.61
C ALA A 40 -36.84 37.53 38.84
N GLY A 41 -37.58 36.74 38.07
CA GLY A 41 -39.03 36.53 38.26
C GLY A 41 -39.35 35.74 39.55
N ALA A 42 -38.58 34.71 39.87
CA ALA A 42 -38.76 33.93 41.08
C ALA A 42 -38.45 34.72 42.38
N SER A 43 -37.59 35.71 42.32
CA SER A 43 -37.26 36.61 43.44
C SER A 43 -38.47 37.43 43.92
N TRP A 44 -39.50 37.58 43.09
CA TRP A 44 -40.76 38.23 43.48
C TRP A 44 -41.47 37.48 44.65
N PHE A 45 -41.38 36.19 44.69
CA PHE A 45 -42.01 35.38 45.73
C PHE A 45 -41.26 35.42 47.10
N ILE A 46 -39.98 35.87 47.09
CA ILE A 46 -39.15 35.88 48.31
C ILE A 46 -39.08 37.28 48.88
N HIS A 47 -38.88 38.33 48.06
CA HIS A 47 -38.80 39.70 48.49
C HIS A 47 -39.07 40.66 47.31
N PRO A 48 -40.18 41.39 47.26
CA PRO A 48 -40.53 42.23 46.09
C PRO A 48 -39.51 43.35 45.81
N VAL A 49 -38.81 43.83 46.83
CA VAL A 49 -37.77 44.89 46.68
C VAL A 49 -36.55 44.37 45.86
N VAL A 50 -36.18 43.09 46.01
CA VAL A 50 -35.07 42.49 45.27
C VAL A 50 -35.39 42.35 43.79
N CYS A 51 -36.65 42.15 43.43
CA CYS A 51 -37.11 42.03 42.04
C CYS A 51 -36.93 43.35 41.27
N TYR A 52 -37.09 44.50 41.92
CA TYR A 52 -36.89 45.82 41.26
C TYR A 52 -35.44 46.05 40.84
N ILE A 53 -34.46 45.38 41.44
CA ILE A 53 -33.04 45.50 41.08
C ILE A 53 -32.64 44.34 40.16
N ALA A 54 -33.15 43.12 40.38
CA ALA A 54 -32.77 41.92 39.64
C ALA A 54 -33.31 41.91 38.20
N LEU A 55 -34.52 42.42 37.96
CA LEU A 55 -35.15 42.47 36.65
C LEU A 55 -34.41 43.39 35.64
N PRO A 56 -34.06 44.64 36.01
CA PRO A 56 -33.25 45.50 35.15
C PRO A 56 -31.85 44.95 34.90
N ALA A 57 -31.22 44.37 35.90
CA ALA A 57 -29.89 43.76 35.77
C ALA A 57 -29.90 42.53 34.82
N ALA A 58 -30.90 41.66 34.89
CA ALA A 58 -31.09 40.52 33.97
C ALA A 58 -31.40 41.02 32.55
N GLY A 59 -32.20 42.07 32.40
CA GLY A 59 -32.48 42.72 31.11
C GLY A 59 -31.22 43.32 30.48
N ALA A 60 -30.40 44.01 31.28
CA ALA A 60 -29.11 44.57 30.82
C ALA A 60 -28.12 43.44 30.38
N ALA A 61 -28.04 42.34 31.13
CA ALA A 61 -27.22 41.22 30.76
C ALA A 61 -27.68 40.52 29.48
N ALA A 62 -28.99 40.35 29.27
CA ALA A 62 -29.56 39.82 28.06
C ALA A 62 -29.30 40.77 26.85
N GLY A 63 -29.51 42.07 27.03
CA GLY A 63 -29.20 43.09 26.01
C GLY A 63 -27.72 43.09 25.60
N PHE A 64 -26.81 42.97 26.58
CA PHE A 64 -25.38 42.87 26.33
C PHE A 64 -25.01 41.58 25.58
N ALA A 65 -25.62 40.45 25.92
CA ALA A 65 -25.40 39.18 25.23
C ALA A 65 -25.87 39.26 23.76
N ILE A 66 -27.06 39.85 23.51
CA ILE A 66 -27.57 40.06 22.15
C ILE A 66 -26.65 41.04 21.37
N TRP A 67 -26.22 42.12 22.00
CA TRP A 67 -25.27 43.06 21.37
C TRP A 67 -23.93 42.40 21.04
N GLN A 68 -23.38 41.56 21.91
CA GLN A 68 -22.15 40.78 21.67
C GLN A 68 -22.32 39.84 20.47
N ILE A 69 -23.43 39.13 20.38
CA ILE A 69 -23.72 38.24 19.25
C ILE A 69 -23.80 39.00 17.94
N LEU A 70 -24.52 40.12 17.90
CA LEU A 70 -24.64 40.97 16.73
C LEU A 70 -23.30 41.65 16.36
N HIS A 71 -22.51 42.03 17.35
CA HIS A 71 -21.20 42.68 17.15
C HIS A 71 -20.16 41.69 16.60
N ILE A 72 -20.17 40.42 17.03
CA ILE A 72 -19.32 39.39 16.48
C ILE A 72 -19.70 39.08 15.02
N GLN A 73 -20.97 39.04 14.70
CA GLN A 73 -21.43 38.85 13.33
C GLN A 73 -21.04 40.03 12.41
N SER A 74 -21.19 41.27 12.88
CA SER A 74 -20.82 42.47 12.10
C SER A 74 -19.30 42.58 11.90
N ARG A 75 -18.49 42.16 12.87
CA ARG A 75 -17.02 42.14 12.72
C ARG A 75 -16.57 41.10 11.71
N LEU A 76 -17.20 39.90 11.69
CA LEU A 76 -16.92 38.89 10.69
C LEU A 76 -17.29 39.36 9.28
N GLN A 77 -18.45 40.01 9.12
CA GLN A 77 -18.86 40.57 7.83
C GLN A 77 -17.92 41.70 7.38
N THR A 78 -17.49 42.61 8.29
CA THR A 78 -16.54 43.67 7.96
C THR A 78 -15.13 43.17 7.65
N LEU A 79 -14.68 42.08 8.22
CA LEU A 79 -13.41 41.45 7.85
C LEU A 79 -13.51 40.78 6.47
N LEU A 80 -14.61 40.12 6.18
CA LEU A 80 -14.90 39.53 4.86
C LEU A 80 -15.07 40.62 3.79
N GLU A 81 -15.76 41.73 4.10
CA GLU A 81 -15.91 42.84 3.20
C GLU A 81 -14.61 43.63 2.97
N ARG A 82 -13.74 43.76 3.97
CA ARG A 82 -12.42 44.40 3.83
C ARG A 82 -11.47 43.52 3.00
N ALA A 83 -11.43 42.22 3.22
CA ALA A 83 -10.67 41.31 2.38
C ALA A 83 -11.21 41.30 0.93
N ALA A 84 -12.51 41.46 0.78
CA ALA A 84 -13.18 41.47 -0.52
C ALA A 84 -13.16 42.86 -1.21
N SER A 85 -13.06 43.97 -0.48
CA SER A 85 -13.06 45.34 -1.05
C SER A 85 -11.69 45.78 -1.57
N GLN A 86 -10.61 45.10 -1.17
CA GLN A 86 -9.27 45.38 -1.71
C GLN A 86 -9.04 44.75 -3.10
N LEU A 87 -9.91 43.85 -3.56
CA LEU A 87 -9.90 43.37 -4.93
C LEU A 87 -10.78 44.30 -5.79
N THR A 88 -10.18 44.97 -6.77
CA THR A 88 -10.95 45.72 -7.80
C THR A 88 -11.95 44.77 -8.46
N THR A 89 -13.10 45.26 -8.91
CA THR A 89 -14.17 44.49 -9.52
C THR A 89 -13.66 43.58 -10.66
N SER A 90 -12.62 44.03 -11.38
CA SER A 90 -11.94 43.24 -12.41
C SER A 90 -11.17 42.03 -11.86
N GLN A 91 -10.50 42.21 -10.72
CA GLN A 91 -9.74 41.11 -10.07
C GLN A 91 -10.66 40.07 -9.46
N ARG A 92 -11.79 40.50 -8.88
CA ARG A 92 -12.82 39.55 -8.40
C ARG A 92 -13.40 38.72 -9.53
N ARG A 93 -13.74 39.34 -10.66
CA ARG A 93 -14.26 38.61 -11.82
C ARG A 93 -13.21 37.63 -12.36
N PHE A 94 -11.95 38.04 -12.46
CA PHE A 94 -10.84 37.20 -12.87
C PHE A 94 -10.68 35.98 -11.94
N LEU A 95 -10.73 36.15 -10.63
CA LEU A 95 -10.60 35.02 -9.68
C LEU A 95 -11.82 34.10 -9.69
N GLN A 96 -13.04 34.62 -9.96
CA GLN A 96 -14.25 33.80 -10.10
C GLN A 96 -14.24 33.00 -11.41
N GLU A 97 -13.77 33.59 -12.50
CA GLU A 97 -13.70 32.96 -13.82
C GLU A 97 -12.43 32.10 -14.00
N PHE A 98 -11.51 32.12 -13.00
CA PHE A 98 -10.27 31.36 -13.06
C PHE A 98 -10.57 29.84 -13.14
N PRO A 99 -9.95 29.11 -14.08
CA PRO A 99 -10.31 27.71 -14.36
C PRO A 99 -9.97 26.74 -13.24
N LEU A 100 -9.03 27.11 -12.35
CA LEU A 100 -8.64 26.25 -11.22
C LEU A 100 -9.41 26.62 -9.95
N PRO A 101 -9.73 25.65 -9.08
CA PRO A 101 -10.22 25.89 -7.74
C PRO A 101 -9.20 26.69 -6.92
N ILE A 102 -9.66 27.79 -6.33
CA ILE A 102 -8.83 28.66 -5.49
C ILE A 102 -9.43 28.75 -4.09
N LEU A 103 -8.57 28.70 -3.09
CA LEU A 103 -8.89 28.89 -1.68
C LEU A 103 -7.93 29.93 -1.07
N ILE A 104 -8.45 30.91 -0.35
CA ILE A 104 -7.64 31.87 0.40
C ILE A 104 -7.84 31.62 1.89
N VAL A 105 -6.74 31.45 2.59
CA VAL A 105 -6.72 31.19 4.04
C VAL A 105 -5.80 32.20 4.76
N THR A 106 -6.06 32.43 6.03
CA THR A 106 -5.15 33.17 6.90
C THR A 106 -3.97 32.31 7.37
N GLY A 107 -2.93 32.93 7.96
CA GLY A 107 -1.85 32.21 8.64
C GLY A 107 -2.34 31.26 9.73
N ASP A 108 -3.49 31.57 10.37
CA ASP A 108 -4.15 30.71 11.36
C ASP A 108 -5.01 29.59 10.73
N ARG A 109 -4.91 29.39 9.41
CA ARG A 109 -5.62 28.39 8.62
C ARG A 109 -7.14 28.61 8.54
N GLU A 110 -7.65 29.79 8.82
CA GLU A 110 -9.07 30.10 8.64
C GLU A 110 -9.37 30.41 7.17
N ILE A 111 -10.47 29.86 6.64
CA ILE A 111 -10.90 30.07 5.26
C ILE A 111 -11.55 31.44 5.14
N VAL A 112 -10.93 32.31 4.36
CA VAL A 112 -11.40 33.68 4.12
C VAL A 112 -12.25 33.77 2.86
N TRP A 113 -11.81 33.07 1.80
CA TRP A 113 -12.49 33.11 0.51
C TRP A 113 -12.18 31.87 -0.32
N TYR A 114 -13.11 31.49 -1.17
CA TYR A 114 -12.93 30.43 -2.16
C TYR A 114 -13.71 30.73 -3.45
N SER A 115 -13.23 30.17 -4.58
CA SER A 115 -13.88 30.28 -5.87
C SER A 115 -15.08 29.33 -5.98
N ASP A 116 -16.03 29.61 -6.90
CA ASP A 116 -17.11 28.70 -7.20
C ASP A 116 -16.62 27.32 -7.66
N LYS A 117 -15.53 27.29 -8.42
CA LYS A 117 -14.85 26.05 -8.84
C LYS A 117 -14.35 25.23 -7.65
N PHE A 118 -13.90 25.88 -6.58
CA PHE A 118 -13.49 25.19 -5.37
C PHE A 118 -14.68 24.52 -4.68
N ARG A 119 -15.78 25.24 -4.55
CA ARG A 119 -17.02 24.70 -3.99
C ARG A 119 -17.53 23.49 -4.79
N GLU A 120 -17.58 23.60 -6.12
CA GLU A 120 -18.10 22.57 -7.01
C GLU A 120 -17.22 21.32 -7.07
N ASN A 121 -15.89 21.50 -7.13
CA ASN A 121 -14.98 20.43 -7.44
C ASN A 121 -14.29 19.81 -6.22
N VAL A 122 -14.15 20.58 -5.13
CA VAL A 122 -13.35 20.15 -3.95
C VAL A 122 -14.22 19.90 -2.72
N SER A 123 -15.03 20.88 -2.30
CA SER A 123 -15.72 20.78 -1.00
C SER A 123 -17.16 20.28 -1.07
N GLY A 124 -17.89 20.58 -2.12
CA GLY A 124 -19.32 20.32 -2.23
C GLY A 124 -20.23 21.07 -1.24
N GLN A 125 -19.65 21.86 -0.33
CA GLN A 125 -20.34 22.55 0.76
C GLN A 125 -19.83 23.99 0.90
N GLU A 126 -20.56 24.82 1.62
CA GLU A 126 -20.10 26.14 2.01
C GLU A 126 -19.11 26.04 3.19
N LEU A 127 -17.94 26.68 3.06
CA LEU A 127 -16.83 26.56 4.00
C LEU A 127 -16.44 27.90 4.65
N TYR A 128 -17.27 28.92 4.60
CA TYR A 128 -16.95 30.21 5.23
C TYR A 128 -16.83 30.07 6.76
N GLY A 129 -15.72 30.53 7.31
CA GLY A 129 -15.41 30.43 8.74
C GLY A 129 -14.98 29.03 9.21
N PHE A 130 -14.76 28.11 8.29
CA PHE A 130 -14.14 26.81 8.58
C PHE A 130 -12.62 26.90 8.61
N ASN A 131 -11.99 25.94 9.25
CA ASN A 131 -10.54 25.85 9.28
C ASN A 131 -10.05 24.84 8.24
N LEU A 132 -8.94 25.15 7.58
CA LEU A 132 -8.30 24.28 6.57
C LEU A 132 -8.01 22.85 7.11
N ASN A 133 -7.87 22.71 8.42
CA ASN A 133 -7.70 21.39 9.07
C ASN A 133 -8.84 20.39 8.80
N GLN A 134 -9.98 20.87 8.32
CA GLN A 134 -11.10 20.02 7.95
C GLN A 134 -10.95 19.41 6.55
N LEU A 135 -10.12 20.03 5.71
CA LEU A 135 -9.80 19.56 4.37
C LEU A 135 -8.49 18.79 4.34
N THR A 136 -7.48 19.27 5.07
CA THR A 136 -6.17 18.63 5.11
C THR A 136 -5.44 18.96 6.42
N GLN A 137 -4.66 18.01 6.90
CA GLN A 137 -3.77 18.20 8.06
C GLN A 137 -2.36 18.66 7.67
N GLU A 138 -2.07 18.77 6.37
CA GLU A 138 -0.78 19.22 5.86
C GLU A 138 -0.49 20.66 6.34
N LYS A 139 0.77 20.97 6.63
CA LYS A 139 1.17 22.30 7.08
C LYS A 139 1.09 23.32 5.94
N LEU A 140 0.78 24.58 6.26
CA LEU A 140 0.75 25.65 5.25
C LEU A 140 2.10 25.84 4.56
N ASP A 141 3.21 25.59 5.27
CA ASP A 141 4.55 25.66 4.70
C ASP A 141 4.74 24.65 3.58
N ASP A 142 4.24 23.43 3.77
CA ASP A 142 4.34 22.35 2.79
C ASP A 142 3.43 22.61 1.58
N LEU A 143 2.24 23.20 1.82
CA LEU A 143 1.30 23.57 0.75
C LEU A 143 1.81 24.76 -0.08
N CYS A 144 2.60 25.65 0.51
CA CYS A 144 3.20 26.81 -0.15
C CYS A 144 4.60 26.54 -0.71
N GLY A 145 5.04 25.29 -0.72
CA GLY A 145 6.30 24.88 -1.34
C GLY A 145 6.27 24.95 -2.88
N PRO A 146 7.43 25.06 -3.52
CA PRO A 146 7.53 25.20 -4.98
C PRO A 146 7.05 23.98 -5.76
N GLU A 147 7.14 22.78 -5.19
CA GLU A 147 6.73 21.52 -5.83
C GLU A 147 5.25 21.22 -5.65
N GLY A 148 4.57 21.96 -4.77
CA GLY A 148 3.21 21.67 -4.35
C GLY A 148 3.12 20.41 -3.49
N ARG A 149 1.92 20.14 -2.95
CA ARG A 149 1.65 18.98 -2.11
C ARG A 149 0.42 18.25 -2.61
N GLU A 150 0.49 16.93 -2.67
CA GLU A 150 -0.65 16.10 -3.01
C GLU A 150 -1.52 15.89 -1.77
N ILE A 151 -2.80 16.16 -1.91
CA ILE A 151 -3.79 15.97 -0.85
C ILE A 151 -5.03 15.26 -1.41
N CYS A 152 -5.66 14.48 -0.56
CA CYS A 152 -6.93 13.85 -0.86
C CYS A 152 -8.06 14.65 -0.20
N CYS A 153 -9.01 15.14 -0.99
CA CYS A 153 -10.20 15.85 -0.51
C CYS A 153 -11.44 15.02 -0.88
N GLY A 154 -12.02 14.34 0.10
CA GLY A 154 -13.06 13.35 -0.17
C GLY A 154 -12.50 12.19 -1.00
N ASP A 155 -13.09 11.94 -2.18
CA ASP A 155 -12.67 10.87 -3.08
C ASP A 155 -11.75 11.33 -4.22
N LYS A 156 -11.30 12.60 -4.19
CA LYS A 156 -10.53 13.20 -5.28
C LYS A 156 -9.15 13.62 -4.83
N TRP A 157 -8.17 13.43 -5.71
CA TRP A 157 -6.80 13.84 -5.50
C TRP A 157 -6.49 15.17 -6.16
N PHE A 158 -5.84 16.05 -5.39
CA PHE A 158 -5.39 17.35 -5.86
C PHE A 158 -3.93 17.59 -5.50
N ARG A 159 -3.19 18.22 -6.40
CA ARG A 159 -1.90 18.81 -6.10
C ARG A 159 -2.14 20.30 -5.80
N VAL A 160 -1.80 20.72 -4.60
CA VAL A 160 -2.03 22.06 -4.11
C VAL A 160 -0.74 22.85 -4.15
N TYR A 161 -0.82 24.01 -4.76
CA TYR A 161 0.24 25.00 -4.78
C TYR A 161 -0.22 26.23 -4.02
N GLY A 162 0.64 26.79 -3.18
CA GLY A 162 0.29 27.95 -2.40
C GLY A 162 1.26 29.12 -2.60
N THR A 163 0.73 30.32 -2.50
CA THR A 163 1.50 31.55 -2.45
C THR A 163 1.16 32.32 -1.19
N ARG A 164 2.18 32.86 -0.52
CA ARG A 164 2.00 33.69 0.68
C ARG A 164 2.17 35.15 0.36
N LYS A 165 1.32 35.99 0.93
CA LYS A 165 1.43 37.43 0.88
C LYS A 165 1.09 37.98 2.26
N THR A 166 1.97 38.81 2.79
CA THR A 166 1.70 39.57 4.03
C THR A 166 1.25 40.97 3.65
N GLU A 167 0.05 41.36 4.07
CA GLU A 167 -0.53 42.66 3.81
C GLU A 167 -1.16 43.20 5.10
N ASN A 168 -0.80 44.40 5.51
CA ASN A 168 -1.29 45.06 6.74
C ASN A 168 -1.16 44.18 8.02
N ALA A 169 -0.03 43.48 8.19
CA ALA A 169 0.25 42.58 9.29
C ALA A 169 -0.64 41.30 9.32
N VAL A 170 -1.41 41.02 8.28
CA VAL A 170 -2.18 39.79 8.13
C VAL A 170 -1.50 38.94 7.06
N GLU A 171 -1.15 37.73 7.41
CA GLU A 171 -0.63 36.71 6.47
C GLU A 171 -1.79 36.05 5.77
N LEU A 172 -1.81 36.12 4.43
CA LEU A 172 -2.77 35.44 3.56
C LEU A 172 -2.05 34.44 2.69
N CYS A 173 -2.59 33.22 2.63
CA CYS A 173 -2.14 32.16 1.73
C CYS A 173 -3.20 31.90 0.67
N THR A 174 -2.82 32.02 -0.59
CA THR A 174 -3.67 31.63 -1.72
C THR A 174 -3.26 30.24 -2.19
N LEU A 175 -4.19 29.31 -2.15
CA LEU A 175 -4.00 27.91 -2.52
C LEU A 175 -4.72 27.60 -3.82
N TYR A 176 -4.01 27.00 -4.76
CA TYR A 176 -4.49 26.58 -6.08
C TYR A 176 -4.56 25.07 -6.12
N PHE A 177 -5.71 24.51 -6.48
CA PHE A 177 -5.95 23.08 -6.52
C PHE A 177 -5.93 22.60 -7.97
N VAL A 178 -4.96 21.77 -8.31
CA VAL A 178 -4.86 21.11 -9.61
C VAL A 178 -5.33 19.67 -9.43
N SER A 179 -6.40 19.30 -10.11
CA SER A 179 -6.89 17.91 -10.03
C SER A 179 -5.88 16.95 -10.66
N ILE A 180 -5.46 15.97 -9.89
CA ILE A 180 -4.61 14.84 -10.31
C ILE A 180 -5.35 13.51 -10.18
N ASP A 181 -6.66 13.56 -10.00
CA ASP A 181 -7.50 12.39 -9.78
C ASP A 181 -7.41 11.40 -10.95
N THR A 182 -7.40 11.89 -12.18
CA THR A 182 -7.23 11.07 -13.38
C THR A 182 -5.85 10.38 -13.37
N LEU A 183 -4.79 11.11 -13.04
CA LEU A 183 -3.44 10.55 -12.97
C LEU A 183 -3.33 9.47 -11.87
N HIS A 184 -3.93 9.72 -10.71
CA HIS A 184 -3.97 8.71 -9.63
C HIS A 184 -4.74 7.46 -10.05
N LYS A 185 -5.90 7.61 -10.66
CA LYS A 185 -6.70 6.49 -11.17
C LYS A 185 -5.99 5.71 -12.26
N GLU A 186 -5.35 6.40 -13.18
CA GLU A 186 -4.55 5.78 -14.24
C GLU A 186 -3.32 5.05 -13.65
N ALA A 187 -2.63 5.64 -12.69
CA ALA A 187 -1.50 5.02 -12.01
C ALA A 187 -1.93 3.77 -11.22
N GLU A 188 -3.06 3.84 -10.54
CA GLU A 188 -3.64 2.70 -9.83
C GLU A 188 -4.08 1.60 -10.80
N LEU A 189 -4.78 1.96 -11.87
CA LEU A 189 -5.18 1.03 -12.93
C LEU A 189 -3.95 0.37 -13.55
N TYR A 190 -2.91 1.14 -13.87
CA TYR A 190 -1.65 0.62 -14.37
C TYR A 190 -1.00 -0.34 -13.38
N ALA A 191 -0.96 -0.01 -12.11
CA ALA A 191 -0.40 -0.88 -11.08
C ALA A 191 -1.16 -2.22 -10.98
N GLN A 192 -2.50 -2.19 -11.09
CA GLN A 192 -3.37 -3.36 -11.02
C GLN A 192 -3.33 -4.22 -12.29
N THR A 193 -3.17 -3.58 -13.47
CA THR A 193 -3.18 -4.27 -14.77
C THR A 193 -1.78 -4.65 -15.27
N ARG A 194 -0.74 -4.26 -14.56
CA ARG A 194 0.64 -4.66 -14.89
C ARG A 194 0.74 -6.17 -15.00
N PRO A 195 1.39 -6.69 -16.07
CA PRO A 195 1.54 -8.12 -16.23
C PRO A 195 2.58 -8.68 -15.26
N SER A 196 2.24 -9.79 -14.65
CA SER A 196 3.12 -10.63 -13.83
C SER A 196 3.25 -12.00 -14.48
N VAL A 197 4.42 -12.62 -14.33
CA VAL A 197 4.76 -13.90 -14.92
C VAL A 197 4.86 -14.96 -13.84
N MET A 198 4.20 -16.10 -14.04
CA MET A 198 4.36 -17.30 -13.21
C MET A 198 4.90 -18.45 -14.06
N LEU A 199 5.96 -19.06 -13.61
CA LEU A 199 6.49 -20.32 -14.16
C LEU A 199 6.12 -21.44 -13.19
N ILE A 200 5.49 -22.49 -13.73
CA ILE A 200 5.09 -23.65 -12.98
C ILE A 200 5.84 -24.86 -13.51
N MET A 201 6.33 -25.69 -12.61
CA MET A 201 6.98 -26.95 -12.93
C MET A 201 6.41 -28.08 -12.04
N LEU A 202 6.11 -29.21 -12.64
CA LEU A 202 5.74 -30.41 -11.93
C LEU A 202 7.01 -31.06 -11.38
N ASP A 203 7.15 -31.16 -10.05
CA ASP A 203 8.40 -31.58 -9.40
C ASP A 203 8.76 -33.06 -9.66
N ASN A 204 7.76 -33.94 -9.68
CA ASN A 204 7.92 -35.36 -9.77
C ASN A 204 7.34 -35.99 -11.06
N TYR A 205 7.25 -35.19 -12.14
CA TYR A 205 6.68 -35.57 -13.41
C TYR A 205 7.29 -36.88 -13.95
N GLY A 206 8.63 -37.00 -13.98
CA GLY A 206 9.33 -38.18 -14.48
C GLY A 206 8.97 -39.44 -13.70
N GLU A 207 8.88 -39.38 -12.38
CA GLU A 207 8.54 -40.52 -11.53
C GLU A 207 7.09 -40.95 -11.71
N VAL A 208 6.16 -40.01 -11.72
CA VAL A 208 4.74 -40.27 -11.96
C VAL A 208 4.53 -40.90 -13.33
N MET A 209 5.23 -40.42 -14.37
CA MET A 209 5.08 -40.93 -15.74
C MET A 209 5.78 -42.27 -15.98
N GLN A 210 6.87 -42.58 -15.28
CA GLN A 210 7.56 -43.84 -15.44
C GLN A 210 6.78 -45.05 -14.89
N HIS A 211 6.03 -44.84 -13.81
CA HIS A 211 5.31 -45.95 -13.14
C HIS A 211 3.86 -46.10 -13.61
N ALA A 212 3.31 -45.11 -14.31
CA ALA A 212 1.92 -45.09 -14.75
C ALA A 212 1.73 -45.83 -16.11
N LYS A 213 0.63 -46.56 -16.25
CA LYS A 213 0.16 -47.09 -17.54
C LYS A 213 -0.27 -45.97 -18.49
N GLU A 214 -0.27 -46.17 -19.80
CA GLU A 214 -0.62 -45.10 -20.78
C GLU A 214 -2.00 -44.48 -20.54
N SER A 215 -3.00 -45.27 -20.17
CA SER A 215 -4.34 -44.77 -19.84
C SER A 215 -4.34 -43.88 -18.57
N GLU A 216 -3.49 -44.23 -17.61
CA GLU A 216 -3.32 -43.45 -16.38
C GLU A 216 -2.57 -42.16 -16.62
N LYS A 217 -1.51 -42.20 -17.44
CA LYS A 217 -0.77 -40.99 -17.84
C LYS A 217 -1.70 -39.94 -18.42
N SER A 218 -2.56 -40.34 -19.37
CA SER A 218 -3.53 -39.44 -19.99
C SER A 218 -4.53 -38.87 -18.97
N ARG A 219 -4.98 -39.69 -18.01
CA ARG A 219 -5.89 -39.29 -16.95
C ARG A 219 -5.23 -38.25 -16.01
N ILE A 220 -4.00 -38.52 -15.57
CA ILE A 220 -3.25 -37.62 -14.69
C ILE A 220 -2.97 -36.30 -15.38
N LEU A 221 -2.49 -36.31 -16.63
CA LEU A 221 -2.24 -35.12 -17.40
C LEU A 221 -3.51 -34.29 -17.62
N GLY A 222 -4.62 -34.97 -17.98
CA GLY A 222 -5.91 -34.28 -18.12
C GLY A 222 -6.41 -33.64 -16.82
N ALA A 223 -6.20 -34.33 -15.68
CA ALA A 223 -6.56 -33.78 -14.38
C ALA A 223 -5.69 -32.57 -14.01
N ILE A 224 -4.38 -32.59 -14.30
CA ILE A 224 -3.47 -31.47 -14.10
C ILE A 224 -3.89 -30.27 -14.97
N ASP A 225 -4.12 -30.51 -16.27
CA ASP A 225 -4.52 -29.46 -17.20
C ASP A 225 -5.84 -28.83 -16.78
N SER A 226 -6.86 -29.66 -16.47
CA SER A 226 -8.15 -29.15 -15.98
C SER A 226 -8.01 -28.34 -14.69
N THR A 227 -7.21 -28.79 -13.72
CA THR A 227 -7.00 -28.06 -12.46
C THR A 227 -6.31 -26.73 -12.69
N LEU A 228 -5.34 -26.66 -13.60
CA LEU A 228 -4.65 -25.42 -13.96
C LEU A 228 -5.54 -24.49 -14.79
N GLU A 229 -6.37 -25.01 -15.69
CA GLU A 229 -7.36 -24.24 -16.45
C GLU A 229 -8.43 -23.66 -15.52
N ASP A 230 -8.95 -24.45 -14.57
CA ASP A 230 -9.90 -23.99 -13.56
C ASP A 230 -9.31 -22.91 -12.67
N PHE A 231 -8.04 -23.04 -12.29
CA PHE A 231 -7.32 -22.03 -11.52
C PHE A 231 -7.28 -20.69 -12.23
N ILE A 232 -7.16 -20.66 -13.56
CA ILE A 232 -7.07 -19.44 -14.36
C ILE A 232 -8.46 -18.97 -14.83
N SER A 233 -9.46 -19.84 -14.89
CA SER A 233 -10.78 -19.53 -15.46
C SER A 233 -11.47 -18.32 -14.83
N SER A 234 -11.19 -18.03 -13.55
CA SER A 234 -11.69 -16.86 -12.84
C SER A 234 -10.92 -15.55 -13.15
N MET A 235 -9.83 -15.64 -13.93
CA MET A 235 -8.91 -14.53 -14.23
C MET A 235 -9.06 -14.10 -15.68
N THR A 236 -9.97 -13.17 -15.95
CA THR A 236 -10.41 -12.79 -17.32
C THR A 236 -9.31 -12.31 -18.27
N THR A 237 -8.16 -11.86 -17.74
CA THR A 237 -7.04 -11.30 -18.51
C THR A 237 -5.76 -12.14 -18.39
N SER A 238 -5.90 -13.41 -18.03
CA SER A 238 -4.78 -14.31 -17.85
C SER A 238 -4.76 -15.39 -18.92
N PHE A 239 -3.58 -15.90 -19.25
CA PHE A 239 -3.47 -17.07 -20.10
C PHE A 239 -2.45 -18.06 -19.53
N ILE A 240 -2.65 -19.32 -19.84
CA ILE A 240 -1.72 -20.40 -19.53
C ILE A 240 -1.27 -21.07 -20.82
N LYS A 241 0.01 -21.44 -20.85
CA LYS A 241 0.59 -22.22 -21.93
C LYS A 241 1.54 -23.28 -21.38
N ARG A 242 1.28 -24.53 -21.70
CA ARG A 242 2.27 -25.58 -21.52
C ARG A 242 3.34 -25.43 -22.61
N TYR A 243 4.61 -25.32 -22.25
CA TYR A 243 5.73 -25.16 -23.20
C TYR A 243 6.73 -26.32 -23.13
N ASP A 244 6.61 -27.19 -22.13
CA ASP A 244 7.35 -28.44 -21.99
C ASP A 244 6.43 -29.50 -21.32
N GLY A 245 6.82 -30.75 -21.28
CA GLY A 245 6.01 -31.81 -20.70
C GLY A 245 5.55 -31.56 -19.26
N ASP A 246 6.42 -30.95 -18.48
CA ASP A 246 6.25 -30.68 -17.05
C ASP A 246 6.17 -29.20 -16.69
N LYS A 247 6.20 -28.28 -17.71
CA LYS A 247 6.34 -26.84 -17.46
C LYS A 247 5.23 -26.04 -18.11
N PHE A 248 4.75 -25.05 -17.34
CA PHE A 248 3.72 -24.12 -17.77
C PHE A 248 4.17 -22.69 -17.53
N LEU A 249 3.76 -21.83 -18.43
CA LEU A 249 3.87 -20.37 -18.33
C LEU A 249 2.48 -19.78 -18.14
N ILE A 250 2.32 -18.95 -17.12
CA ILE A 250 1.14 -18.14 -16.91
C ILE A 250 1.55 -16.68 -16.98
N VAL A 251 0.80 -15.86 -17.70
CA VAL A 251 0.87 -14.42 -17.62
C VAL A 251 -0.47 -13.92 -17.11
N THR A 252 -0.44 -13.12 -16.06
CA THR A 252 -1.64 -12.62 -15.39
C THR A 252 -1.43 -11.17 -14.97
N GLU A 253 -2.51 -10.43 -14.71
CA GLU A 253 -2.43 -9.11 -14.15
C GLU A 253 -2.15 -9.13 -12.65
N GLU A 254 -1.52 -8.06 -12.15
CA GLU A 254 -1.14 -7.91 -10.75
C GLU A 254 -2.34 -8.08 -9.80
N ARG A 255 -3.51 -7.53 -10.15
CA ARG A 255 -4.75 -7.68 -9.36
C ARG A 255 -5.21 -9.13 -9.16
N HIS A 256 -4.88 -10.02 -10.10
CA HIS A 256 -5.17 -11.45 -9.97
C HIS A 256 -4.09 -12.16 -9.16
N LEU A 257 -2.84 -11.78 -9.37
CA LEU A 257 -1.73 -12.29 -8.58
C LEU A 257 -1.90 -11.98 -7.08
N GLU A 258 -2.35 -10.78 -6.72
CA GLU A 258 -2.65 -10.42 -5.33
C GLU A 258 -3.65 -11.37 -4.70
N LYS A 259 -4.73 -11.71 -5.39
CA LYS A 259 -5.72 -12.69 -4.92
C LYS A 259 -5.12 -14.10 -4.75
N ILE A 260 -4.22 -14.50 -5.65
CA ILE A 260 -3.51 -15.79 -5.54
C ILE A 260 -2.62 -15.79 -4.28
N VAL A 261 -1.94 -14.70 -4.03
CA VAL A 261 -1.07 -14.51 -2.83
C VAL A 261 -1.91 -14.52 -1.55
N GLU A 262 -3.02 -13.80 -1.51
CA GLU A 262 -3.99 -13.81 -0.40
C GLU A 262 -4.52 -15.24 -0.13
N GLY A 263 -4.82 -15.98 -1.20
CA GLY A 263 -5.22 -17.39 -1.15
C GLY A 263 -4.06 -18.36 -0.87
N ARG A 264 -2.84 -17.86 -0.60
CA ARG A 264 -1.64 -18.64 -0.30
C ARG A 264 -1.33 -19.73 -1.30
N PHE A 265 -1.56 -19.47 -2.60
CA PHE A 265 -1.33 -20.43 -3.67
C PHE A 265 -2.06 -21.77 -3.45
N LYS A 266 -3.36 -21.73 -3.20
CA LYS A 266 -4.22 -22.89 -2.98
C LYS A 266 -4.07 -23.98 -4.07
N ILE A 267 -3.67 -23.60 -5.27
CA ILE A 267 -3.40 -24.52 -6.38
C ILE A 267 -2.40 -25.63 -6.01
N LEU A 268 -1.44 -25.36 -5.11
CA LEU A 268 -0.52 -26.36 -4.59
C LEU A 268 -1.26 -27.51 -3.92
N ASP A 269 -2.26 -27.18 -3.09
CA ASP A 269 -3.08 -28.17 -2.40
C ASP A 269 -4.04 -28.91 -3.35
N ASP A 270 -4.55 -28.21 -4.35
CA ASP A 270 -5.50 -28.79 -5.30
C ASP A 270 -4.81 -29.80 -6.23
N ILE A 271 -3.58 -29.53 -6.66
CA ILE A 271 -2.77 -30.47 -7.45
C ILE A 271 -2.39 -31.72 -6.62
N ARG A 272 -2.07 -31.58 -5.33
CA ARG A 272 -1.75 -32.73 -4.45
C ARG A 272 -2.91 -33.72 -4.29
N LYS A 273 -4.15 -33.28 -4.52
CA LYS A 273 -5.34 -34.15 -4.46
C LYS A 273 -5.49 -35.06 -5.65
N ILE A 274 -4.73 -34.84 -6.73
CA ILE A 274 -4.76 -35.68 -7.91
C ILE A 274 -4.23 -37.08 -7.54
N GLN A 275 -5.12 -38.07 -7.63
CA GLN A 275 -4.79 -39.46 -7.29
C GLN A 275 -3.96 -40.15 -8.41
N THR A 276 -2.91 -40.83 -8.00
CA THR A 276 -2.09 -41.68 -8.85
C THR A 276 -2.17 -43.12 -8.32
N ASP A 277 -2.11 -44.13 -9.19
CA ASP A 277 -2.18 -45.55 -8.80
C ASP A 277 -1.02 -45.96 -7.88
N GLY A 278 0.12 -45.28 -7.97
CA GLY A 278 1.30 -45.46 -7.11
C GLY A 278 1.24 -44.76 -5.75
N ASN A 279 0.12 -44.13 -5.40
CA ASN A 279 -0.03 -43.33 -4.18
C ASN A 279 1.04 -42.19 -3.98
N VAL A 280 1.71 -41.80 -5.06
CA VAL A 280 2.68 -40.71 -5.08
C VAL A 280 1.92 -39.42 -5.43
N PRO A 281 1.82 -38.45 -4.52
CA PRO A 281 1.10 -37.21 -4.82
C PRO A 281 1.81 -36.44 -5.93
N VAL A 282 1.05 -35.85 -6.84
CA VAL A 282 1.58 -34.90 -7.81
C VAL A 282 1.90 -33.60 -7.06
N THR A 283 3.11 -33.08 -7.22
CA THR A 283 3.52 -31.81 -6.63
C THR A 283 3.99 -30.84 -7.70
N LEU A 284 3.86 -29.56 -7.43
CA LEU A 284 4.35 -28.53 -8.33
C LEU A 284 5.08 -27.41 -7.58
N SER A 285 6.03 -26.82 -8.26
CA SER A 285 6.72 -25.61 -7.81
C SER A 285 6.35 -24.45 -8.70
N ILE A 286 6.20 -23.26 -8.08
CA ILE A 286 5.82 -22.03 -8.77
C ILE A 286 6.88 -20.98 -8.51
N GLY A 287 7.37 -20.33 -9.57
CA GLY A 287 8.18 -19.12 -9.49
C GLY A 287 7.40 -17.95 -10.03
N VAL A 288 7.37 -16.84 -9.30
CA VAL A 288 6.65 -15.62 -9.68
C VAL A 288 7.60 -14.45 -9.80
N GLY A 289 7.55 -13.77 -10.94
CA GLY A 289 8.20 -12.49 -11.19
C GLY A 289 7.15 -11.39 -11.34
N ARG A 290 7.22 -10.37 -10.48
CA ARG A 290 6.28 -9.26 -10.45
C ARG A 290 7.00 -7.92 -10.33
N GLY A 291 6.33 -6.87 -10.80
CA GLY A 291 6.81 -5.52 -10.56
C GLY A 291 8.00 -5.07 -11.42
N GLU A 292 8.44 -5.89 -12.35
CA GLU A 292 9.55 -5.58 -13.24
C GLU A 292 9.13 -4.66 -14.40
N PRO A 293 10.06 -3.87 -14.96
CA PRO A 293 9.77 -2.96 -16.07
C PRO A 293 9.33 -3.64 -17.37
N THR A 294 9.76 -4.88 -17.60
CA THR A 294 9.46 -5.63 -18.83
C THR A 294 9.05 -7.08 -18.53
N LEU A 295 8.27 -7.68 -19.44
CA LEU A 295 7.89 -9.09 -19.35
C LEU A 295 9.11 -10.04 -19.33
N ALA A 296 10.16 -9.72 -20.07
CA ALA A 296 11.39 -10.52 -20.09
C ALA A 296 12.09 -10.51 -18.71
N GLN A 297 12.10 -9.36 -18.04
CA GLN A 297 12.63 -9.25 -16.68
C GLN A 297 11.72 -9.98 -15.67
N SER A 298 10.38 -9.88 -15.82
CA SER A 298 9.43 -10.64 -15.01
C SER A 298 9.63 -12.15 -15.19
N GLU A 299 9.85 -12.61 -16.42
CA GLU A 299 10.14 -14.04 -16.69
C GLU A 299 11.47 -14.46 -16.06
N ALA A 300 12.53 -13.65 -16.18
CA ALA A 300 13.82 -13.91 -15.54
C ALA A 300 13.70 -13.99 -14.01
N SER A 301 12.95 -13.08 -13.40
CA SER A 301 12.66 -13.08 -11.97
C SER A 301 11.81 -14.29 -11.56
N ALA A 302 10.81 -14.68 -12.36
CA ALA A 302 10.02 -15.87 -12.13
C ALA A 302 10.89 -17.15 -12.19
N ARG A 303 11.84 -17.22 -13.12
CA ARG A 303 12.77 -18.34 -13.27
C ARG A 303 13.67 -18.47 -12.03
N GLN A 304 14.24 -17.36 -11.55
CA GLN A 304 15.04 -17.34 -10.33
C GLN A 304 14.20 -17.76 -9.10
N ALA A 305 12.95 -17.27 -9.00
CA ALA A 305 12.05 -17.68 -7.94
C ALA A 305 11.72 -19.19 -8.00
N LEU A 306 11.47 -19.72 -9.20
CA LEU A 306 11.23 -21.16 -9.39
C LEU A 306 12.46 -21.98 -8.97
N ASP A 307 13.66 -21.56 -9.37
CA ASP A 307 14.91 -22.22 -8.95
C ASP A 307 15.06 -22.23 -7.42
N MET A 308 14.68 -21.12 -6.76
CA MET A 308 14.68 -21.05 -5.30
C MET A 308 13.65 -21.99 -4.65
N ALA A 309 12.44 -22.09 -5.20
CA ALA A 309 11.42 -23.03 -4.73
C ALA A 309 11.89 -24.48 -4.86
N LEU A 310 12.43 -24.83 -6.02
CA LEU A 310 12.99 -26.18 -6.29
C LEU A 310 14.19 -26.49 -5.38
N GLY A 311 15.09 -25.52 -5.17
CA GLY A 311 16.25 -25.66 -4.28
C GLY A 311 15.89 -25.92 -2.83
N ARG A 312 14.71 -25.49 -2.38
CA ARG A 312 14.17 -25.73 -1.03
C ARG A 312 13.41 -27.06 -0.89
N GLY A 313 13.32 -27.84 -1.96
CA GLY A 313 12.68 -29.16 -1.97
C GLY A 313 11.43 -29.26 -2.81
N GLY A 314 11.02 -28.18 -3.47
CA GLY A 314 9.81 -28.13 -4.29
C GLY A 314 8.53 -28.01 -3.48
N ASP A 315 7.38 -28.28 -4.15
CA ASP A 315 6.04 -28.26 -3.57
C ASP A 315 5.69 -26.92 -2.87
N GLN A 316 6.10 -25.82 -3.49
CA GLN A 316 5.94 -24.47 -2.95
C GLN A 316 5.96 -23.41 -4.05
N ALA A 317 5.42 -22.25 -3.74
CA ALA A 317 5.55 -21.07 -4.55
C ALA A 317 6.58 -20.11 -3.96
N ALA A 318 7.39 -19.51 -4.81
CA ALA A 318 8.31 -18.43 -4.47
C ALA A 318 7.99 -17.19 -5.31
N ILE A 319 7.95 -16.04 -4.69
CA ILE A 319 7.82 -14.74 -5.34
C ILE A 319 9.14 -13.99 -5.18
N LYS A 320 9.68 -13.50 -6.26
CA LYS A 320 10.79 -12.55 -6.21
C LYS A 320 10.27 -11.13 -6.25
N ASN A 321 10.56 -10.37 -5.19
CA ASN A 321 10.25 -8.96 -5.08
C ASN A 321 11.56 -8.20 -4.91
N GLN A 322 12.07 -7.61 -5.98
CA GLN A 322 13.38 -6.95 -6.05
C GLN A 322 14.52 -7.88 -5.58
N SER A 323 14.99 -7.71 -4.35
CA SER A 323 16.09 -8.51 -3.75
C SER A 323 15.61 -9.57 -2.74
N MET A 324 14.32 -9.59 -2.39
CA MET A 324 13.77 -10.52 -1.39
C MET A 324 12.91 -11.60 -2.04
N TYR A 325 12.84 -12.76 -1.37
CA TYR A 325 11.99 -13.87 -1.76
C TYR A 325 10.95 -14.14 -0.69
N GLU A 326 9.70 -14.29 -1.11
CA GLU A 326 8.59 -14.74 -0.28
C GLU A 326 8.23 -16.17 -0.67
N PHE A 327 7.92 -17.04 0.31
CA PHE A 327 7.61 -18.43 0.07
C PHE A 327 6.25 -18.81 0.63
N TYR A 328 5.53 -19.64 -0.14
CA TYR A 328 4.20 -20.13 0.19
C TYR A 328 4.15 -21.64 -0.05
N GLY A 329 3.53 -22.41 0.84
CA GLY A 329 3.48 -23.88 0.78
C GLY A 329 4.68 -24.53 1.47
N GLY A 330 5.15 -25.67 0.98
CA GLY A 330 6.29 -26.41 1.55
C GLY A 330 5.90 -27.32 2.72
N VAL A 331 4.70 -27.89 2.70
CA VAL A 331 4.19 -28.78 3.77
C VAL A 331 4.64 -30.22 3.59
N SER A 332 4.95 -30.63 2.35
CA SER A 332 5.42 -31.99 2.11
C SER A 332 6.85 -32.17 2.62
N LYS A 333 7.05 -33.08 3.58
CA LYS A 333 8.38 -33.63 3.87
C LYS A 333 8.77 -34.51 2.66
N GLY A 334 9.20 -33.84 1.57
CA GLY A 334 9.64 -34.55 0.37
C GLY A 334 10.79 -35.48 0.71
N VAL A 335 10.71 -36.68 0.24
CA VAL A 335 11.88 -37.55 0.09
C VAL A 335 12.93 -36.74 -0.64
N GLU A 336 14.10 -36.60 -0.06
CA GLU A 336 15.20 -35.75 -0.53
C GLU A 336 15.66 -36.21 -1.92
N LYS A 337 15.00 -35.72 -2.97
CA LYS A 337 15.42 -36.00 -4.35
C LYS A 337 16.60 -35.05 -4.67
N ARG A 338 17.73 -35.67 -4.95
CA ARG A 338 18.91 -34.99 -5.54
C ARG A 338 18.55 -34.59 -6.98
N THR A 339 17.81 -33.50 -7.14
CA THR A 339 17.50 -32.96 -8.48
C THR A 339 18.72 -32.20 -9.01
N LYS A 340 18.93 -32.23 -10.33
CA LYS A 340 20.00 -31.47 -11.02
C LYS A 340 19.93 -29.96 -10.65
N VAL A 341 18.72 -29.46 -10.34
CA VAL A 341 18.49 -28.06 -9.92
C VAL A 341 19.06 -27.79 -8.54
N LYS A 342 18.83 -28.66 -7.54
CA LYS A 342 19.41 -28.52 -6.20
C LYS A 342 20.94 -28.56 -6.27
N THR A 343 21.51 -29.45 -7.08
CA THR A 343 22.95 -29.53 -7.31
C THR A 343 23.48 -28.22 -7.91
N ARG A 344 22.77 -27.63 -8.89
CA ARG A 344 23.19 -26.36 -9.53
C ARG A 344 23.11 -25.16 -8.56
N ILE A 345 22.06 -25.07 -7.74
CA ILE A 345 21.91 -24.01 -6.74
C ILE A 345 23.02 -24.12 -5.68
N VAL A 346 23.26 -25.34 -5.19
CA VAL A 346 24.36 -25.58 -4.23
C VAL A 346 25.72 -25.24 -4.86
N ALA A 347 25.93 -25.61 -6.13
CA ALA A 347 27.15 -25.29 -6.85
C ALA A 347 27.36 -23.79 -7.02
N ASN A 348 26.29 -23.02 -7.33
CA ASN A 348 26.36 -21.58 -7.48
C ASN A 348 26.66 -20.90 -6.12
N ALA A 349 25.96 -21.30 -5.05
CA ALA A 349 26.21 -20.78 -3.70
C ALA A 349 27.62 -21.11 -3.21
N LEU A 350 28.08 -22.35 -3.49
CA LEU A 350 29.44 -22.76 -3.17
C LEU A 350 30.49 -21.95 -3.96
N SER A 351 30.23 -21.71 -5.24
CA SER A 351 31.11 -20.87 -6.10
C SER A 351 31.25 -19.46 -5.55
N GLU A 352 30.15 -18.83 -5.08
CA GLU A 352 30.18 -17.51 -4.48
C GLU A 352 30.99 -17.48 -3.15
N LEU A 353 30.79 -18.48 -2.30
CA LEU A 353 31.59 -18.63 -1.08
C LEU A 353 33.10 -18.82 -1.37
N ILE A 354 33.43 -19.64 -2.37
CA ILE A 354 34.82 -19.87 -2.81
C ILE A 354 35.42 -18.59 -3.37
N GLN A 355 34.68 -17.81 -4.16
CA GLN A 355 35.17 -16.55 -4.70
C GLN A 355 35.50 -15.52 -3.62
N ASN A 356 34.81 -15.54 -2.49
CA ASN A 356 35.01 -14.65 -1.36
C ASN A 356 36.05 -15.18 -0.32
N ALA A 357 36.52 -16.41 -0.46
CA ALA A 357 37.50 -16.99 0.43
C ALA A 357 38.94 -16.76 -0.06
N ASP A 358 39.88 -16.57 0.87
CA ASP A 358 41.32 -16.49 0.56
C ASP A 358 41.92 -17.90 0.31
N ARG A 359 41.47 -18.87 1.06
CA ARG A 359 41.94 -20.27 0.98
C ARG A 359 40.77 -21.23 1.30
N VAL A 360 40.69 -22.33 0.57
CA VAL A 360 39.65 -23.37 0.74
C VAL A 360 40.31 -24.69 1.18
N LEU A 361 39.81 -25.25 2.26
CA LEU A 361 40.17 -26.60 2.70
C LEU A 361 39.05 -27.56 2.34
N VAL A 362 39.37 -28.61 1.58
CA VAL A 362 38.45 -29.65 1.17
C VAL A 362 38.77 -30.92 1.98
N MET A 363 37.78 -31.40 2.73
CA MET A 363 37.93 -32.62 3.52
C MET A 363 36.70 -33.52 3.37
N GLY A 364 36.91 -34.79 3.45
CA GLY A 364 35.85 -35.76 3.44
C GLY A 364 35.45 -36.27 4.83
N HIS A 365 34.71 -37.39 4.87
CA HIS A 365 34.34 -38.05 6.12
C HIS A 365 35.54 -38.76 6.75
N LYS A 366 35.43 -39.10 8.05
CA LYS A 366 36.50 -39.63 8.89
C LYS A 366 37.17 -40.91 8.34
N PHE A 367 36.43 -41.76 7.68
CA PHE A 367 36.89 -43.01 7.04
C PHE A 367 36.76 -42.87 5.53
N GLY A 368 37.55 -42.00 4.91
CA GLY A 368 37.46 -41.66 3.49
C GLY A 368 37.76 -42.86 2.59
N ASP A 369 36.80 -43.22 1.75
CA ASP A 369 36.97 -44.18 0.67
C ASP A 369 37.52 -43.50 -0.61
N LEU A 370 37.76 -44.30 -1.65
CA LEU A 370 38.29 -43.80 -2.91
C LEU A 370 37.35 -42.79 -3.58
N ASP A 371 36.03 -42.93 -3.42
CA ASP A 371 35.05 -42.00 -3.96
C ASP A 371 35.18 -40.64 -3.22
N CYS A 372 35.33 -40.66 -1.91
CA CYS A 372 35.52 -39.47 -1.09
C CYS A 372 36.79 -38.71 -1.49
N VAL A 373 37.89 -39.42 -1.64
CA VAL A 373 39.20 -38.84 -2.07
C VAL A 373 39.12 -38.28 -3.48
N GLY A 374 38.49 -39.04 -4.41
CA GLY A 374 38.30 -38.63 -5.80
C GLY A 374 37.45 -37.34 -5.90
N ALA A 375 36.37 -37.29 -5.14
CA ALA A 375 35.50 -36.10 -5.08
C ALA A 375 36.23 -34.88 -4.50
N ALA A 376 37.01 -35.09 -3.43
CA ALA A 376 37.79 -34.00 -2.80
C ALA A 376 38.90 -33.43 -3.72
N VAL A 377 39.62 -34.31 -4.42
CA VAL A 377 40.63 -33.93 -5.41
C VAL A 377 40.00 -33.20 -6.60
N GLY A 378 38.85 -33.70 -7.13
CA GLY A 378 38.14 -33.11 -8.22
C GLY A 378 37.64 -31.69 -7.87
N LEU A 379 37.11 -31.51 -6.65
CA LEU A 379 36.63 -30.20 -6.19
C LEU A 379 37.81 -29.23 -5.98
N ALA A 380 38.90 -29.69 -5.36
CA ALA A 380 40.10 -28.85 -5.18
C ALA A 380 40.72 -28.43 -6.52
N TYR A 381 40.71 -29.32 -7.51
CA TYR A 381 41.12 -28.98 -8.87
C TYR A 381 40.25 -27.92 -9.50
N ALA A 382 38.92 -28.06 -9.43
CA ALA A 382 37.97 -27.07 -9.92
C ALA A 382 38.15 -25.69 -9.25
N ILE A 383 38.39 -25.65 -7.93
CA ILE A 383 38.65 -24.41 -7.19
C ILE A 383 39.97 -23.74 -7.67
N ARG A 384 41.00 -24.53 -7.90
CA ARG A 384 42.30 -23.99 -8.42
C ARG A 384 42.16 -23.46 -9.84
N THR A 385 41.28 -24.05 -10.67
CA THR A 385 41.02 -23.59 -12.04
C THR A 385 40.41 -22.20 -12.06
N ILE A 386 39.63 -21.82 -11.06
CA ILE A 386 39.06 -20.45 -10.90
C ILE A 386 40.00 -19.49 -10.17
N GLY A 387 41.27 -19.85 -9.99
CA GLY A 387 42.30 -18.98 -9.44
C GLY A 387 42.37 -18.89 -7.91
N LYS A 388 41.71 -19.79 -7.18
CA LYS A 388 41.70 -19.81 -5.73
C LYS A 388 42.61 -20.91 -5.17
N GLN A 389 43.17 -20.67 -4.00
CA GLN A 389 44.01 -21.68 -3.30
C GLN A 389 43.09 -22.72 -2.66
N ALA A 390 43.34 -24.00 -2.94
CA ALA A 390 42.62 -25.11 -2.35
C ALA A 390 43.54 -26.25 -1.98
N ASP A 391 43.37 -26.79 -0.78
CA ASP A 391 44.11 -27.95 -0.27
C ASP A 391 43.14 -29.07 0.14
N VAL A 392 43.52 -30.29 -0.13
CA VAL A 392 42.78 -31.49 0.29
C VAL A 392 43.39 -31.98 1.59
N VAL A 393 42.54 -32.14 2.60
CA VAL A 393 42.96 -32.65 3.93
C VAL A 393 42.49 -34.10 4.05
N ILE A 394 43.43 -35.00 4.24
CA ILE A 394 43.21 -36.47 4.33
C ILE A 394 43.87 -36.99 5.60
N ASP A 395 43.16 -37.80 6.38
CA ASP A 395 43.73 -38.57 7.48
C ASP A 395 44.33 -39.87 6.92
N ARG A 396 45.69 -39.91 6.82
CA ARG A 396 46.39 -41.04 6.21
C ARG A 396 46.22 -42.37 6.95
N ASP A 397 45.95 -42.31 8.25
CA ASP A 397 45.86 -43.53 9.07
C ASP A 397 44.47 -44.15 8.99
N LYS A 398 43.47 -43.43 8.45
CA LYS A 398 42.07 -43.87 8.39
C LYS A 398 41.47 -43.83 6.98
N THR A 399 42.25 -43.39 6.01
CA THR A 399 41.84 -43.32 4.62
C THR A 399 42.53 -44.43 3.84
N LEU A 400 41.83 -45.10 2.96
CA LEU A 400 42.37 -46.22 2.15
C LEU A 400 42.63 -47.55 2.89
N ALA A 401 41.86 -47.85 3.94
CA ALA A 401 41.84 -49.18 4.53
C ALA A 401 40.82 -50.07 3.86
#